data_0a1464a39dd429f75b6de12506176619
#
_entry.id   0a1464a39dd429f75b6de12506176619
#
_cell.length_a   1.000
_cell.length_b   1.000
_cell.length_c   1.000
_cell.angle_alpha   90.00
_cell.angle_beta   90.00
_cell.angle_gamma   90.00
#
_symmetry.space_group_name_H-M   'P 1'
#
loop_
_entity.id
_entity.type
_entity.pdbx_description
1 polymer ?
#
loop_
_entity_poly.entity_id
_entity_poly.type
_entity_poly.pdbx_seq_one_letter_code
_entity_poly.pdbx_strand_id
1 'polypeptide(L)'
;MNDTFMKTRPVFPLLLSMALPNVISMLVNSLYNIVDSLFVARISEQAMTALSLVYPIQNFVNAVAIGFGVGINVQIALYLGAGDREQANRSATHGMAFSLLHGVLAMILCPAIMPGFLARFTDDSTLVSMGVTYSTIVFLFTLVNMADLAFEKIFQAVGRMNVSMVALVAGCVSNIMLDPILIFGLGPVPALGIAGAALATGIGQAVTLCVYLYVYCTTELPVRLSFPQLRPDAALDGKLYAIGIPAILNLALPSLLVTFLNSLLAAFSQSYVTVLGIYYKLQTFLYLPANGIVQGMRPLVGYNYGAKEHGRVAKLYNLTLGLSAGIMAIGTLLCLTVSGPLMSLFTSNPETIAIGRTALRIICLGFIVSAVSTTSSGALEGLGKGMSSLVISLCRYVIFIMPIAWLLCGRMGPTGVWHAFWITEVLSAAIAYGVYCPAQCAQSNP
;
A
#
# COMPACT_ATOMS: atom_id res chain seq x y z
N MET A 1 -20.71 -15.08 16.77
CA MET A 1 -20.50 -15.34 15.32
C MET A 1 -19.52 -16.49 15.16
N ASN A 2 -19.71 -17.38 14.21
CA ASN A 2 -18.90 -18.59 14.10
C ASN A 2 -17.52 -18.23 13.55
N ASP A 3 -16.48 -18.19 14.39
CA ASP A 3 -15.11 -17.79 14.03
C ASP A 3 -14.46 -18.76 13.02
N THR A 4 -15.13 -19.88 12.74
CA THR A 4 -14.62 -20.95 11.88
C THR A 4 -14.94 -20.74 10.39
N PHE A 5 -15.67 -19.67 10.01
CA PHE A 5 -16.08 -19.48 8.62
C PHE A 5 -14.90 -19.40 7.63
N MET A 6 -13.74 -18.91 8.09
CA MET A 6 -12.52 -18.82 7.26
C MET A 6 -11.95 -20.19 6.88
N LYS A 7 -12.21 -21.24 7.69
CA LYS A 7 -11.79 -22.60 7.36
C LYS A 7 -12.90 -23.49 6.81
N THR A 8 -14.18 -23.12 6.96
CA THR A 8 -15.31 -23.98 6.59
C THR A 8 -15.95 -23.58 5.26
N ARG A 9 -15.99 -22.31 4.92
CA ARG A 9 -16.62 -21.85 3.66
C ARG A 9 -15.82 -22.30 2.43
N PRO A 10 -16.48 -22.50 1.27
CA PRO A 10 -15.79 -22.74 -0.01
C PRO A 10 -14.77 -21.64 -0.30
N VAL A 11 -13.57 -22.03 -0.77
CA VAL A 11 -12.40 -21.13 -0.85
C VAL A 11 -12.62 -19.96 -1.82
N PHE A 12 -13.22 -20.23 -2.99
CA PHE A 12 -13.41 -19.18 -4.00
C PHE A 12 -14.38 -18.06 -3.55
N PRO A 13 -15.62 -18.35 -3.09
CA PRO A 13 -16.51 -17.32 -2.57
C PRO A 13 -15.93 -16.59 -1.34
N LEU A 14 -15.20 -17.33 -0.49
CA LEU A 14 -14.53 -16.76 0.67
C LEU A 14 -13.46 -15.74 0.25
N LEU A 15 -12.59 -16.10 -0.70
CA LEU A 15 -11.57 -15.20 -1.22
C LEU A 15 -12.20 -13.93 -1.84
N LEU A 16 -13.26 -14.09 -2.65
CA LEU A 16 -13.95 -12.95 -3.25
C LEU A 16 -14.60 -12.04 -2.20
N SER A 17 -15.18 -12.62 -1.15
CA SER A 17 -15.83 -11.84 -0.07
C SER A 17 -14.82 -10.99 0.71
N MET A 18 -13.54 -11.36 0.70
CA MET A 18 -12.45 -10.59 1.32
C MET A 18 -11.77 -9.64 0.31
N ALA A 19 -11.62 -10.08 -0.92
CA ALA A 19 -10.91 -9.34 -1.95
C ALA A 19 -11.71 -8.16 -2.52
N LEU A 20 -13.01 -8.37 -2.84
CA LEU A 20 -13.82 -7.33 -3.47
C LEU A 20 -13.95 -6.06 -2.62
N PRO A 21 -14.28 -6.11 -1.32
CA PRO A 21 -14.31 -4.91 -0.49
C PRO A 21 -12.96 -4.19 -0.47
N ASN A 22 -11.86 -4.95 -0.48
CA ASN A 22 -10.52 -4.38 -0.46
C ASN A 22 -10.16 -3.69 -1.79
N VAL A 23 -10.51 -4.31 -2.93
CA VAL A 23 -10.36 -3.68 -4.26
C VAL A 23 -11.15 -2.38 -4.34
N ILE A 24 -12.41 -2.39 -3.86
CA ILE A 24 -13.25 -1.18 -3.83
C ILE A 24 -12.62 -0.11 -2.94
N SER A 25 -12.14 -0.48 -1.75
CA SER A 25 -11.43 0.43 -0.84
C SER A 25 -10.22 1.09 -1.51
N MET A 26 -9.38 0.31 -2.19
CA MET A 26 -8.21 0.81 -2.89
C MET A 26 -8.59 1.73 -4.05
N LEU A 27 -9.65 1.39 -4.80
CA LEU A 27 -10.15 2.22 -5.90
C LEU A 27 -10.67 3.57 -5.37
N VAL A 28 -11.50 3.56 -4.32
CA VAL A 28 -12.03 4.79 -3.70
C VAL A 28 -10.90 5.65 -3.16
N ASN A 29 -9.91 5.03 -2.50
CA ASN A 29 -8.73 5.74 -1.99
C ASN A 29 -7.90 6.38 -3.13
N SER A 30 -7.74 5.68 -4.27
CA SER A 30 -7.04 6.23 -5.44
C SER A 30 -7.80 7.41 -6.05
N LEU A 31 -9.13 7.31 -6.18
CA LEU A 31 -9.98 8.39 -6.68
C LEU A 31 -9.97 9.60 -5.74
N TYR A 32 -10.07 9.35 -4.44
CA TYR A 32 -9.96 10.39 -3.41
C TYR A 32 -8.66 11.16 -3.54
N ASN A 33 -7.50 10.50 -3.64
CA ASN A 33 -6.20 11.17 -3.78
C ASN A 33 -6.13 12.06 -5.03
N ILE A 34 -6.80 11.67 -6.13
CA ILE A 34 -6.88 12.49 -7.34
C ILE A 34 -7.73 13.74 -7.09
N VAL A 35 -8.88 13.58 -6.47
CA VAL A 35 -9.82 14.68 -6.19
C VAL A 35 -9.21 15.69 -5.22
N ASP A 36 -8.59 15.23 -4.14
CA ASP A 36 -7.86 16.08 -3.18
C ASP A 36 -6.77 16.90 -3.89
N SER A 37 -5.94 16.24 -4.71
CA SER A 37 -4.90 16.92 -5.48
C SER A 37 -5.48 17.97 -6.46
N LEU A 38 -6.66 17.72 -7.05
CA LEU A 38 -7.32 18.70 -7.92
C LEU A 38 -7.80 19.92 -7.15
N PHE A 39 -8.31 19.77 -5.93
CA PHE A 39 -8.69 20.91 -5.09
C PHE A 39 -7.46 21.71 -4.65
N VAL A 40 -6.37 21.07 -4.24
CA VAL A 40 -5.12 21.76 -3.88
C VAL A 40 -4.53 22.49 -5.09
N ALA A 41 -4.55 21.91 -6.29
CA ALA A 41 -4.09 22.57 -7.51
C ALA A 41 -4.88 23.84 -7.86
N ARG A 42 -6.15 23.95 -7.43
CA ARG A 42 -6.96 25.15 -7.62
C ARG A 42 -6.64 26.28 -6.61
N ILE A 43 -5.91 26.00 -5.53
CA ILE A 43 -5.46 27.05 -4.59
C ILE A 43 -4.40 27.90 -5.27
N SER A 44 -3.28 27.26 -5.65
CA SER A 44 -2.18 27.86 -6.38
C SER A 44 -1.19 26.77 -6.84
N GLU A 45 -0.36 27.10 -7.81
CA GLU A 45 0.75 26.25 -8.24
C GLU A 45 1.76 26.04 -7.09
N GLN A 46 1.97 27.06 -6.26
CA GLN A 46 2.83 27.00 -5.07
C GLN A 46 2.28 26.02 -4.03
N ALA A 47 0.97 25.99 -3.79
CA ALA A 47 0.35 25.03 -2.87
C ALA A 47 0.57 23.59 -3.32
N MET A 48 0.43 23.32 -4.62
CA MET A 48 0.68 21.98 -5.19
C MET A 48 2.17 21.59 -5.08
N THR A 49 3.07 22.53 -5.27
CA THR A 49 4.51 22.31 -5.08
C THR A 49 4.84 22.03 -3.62
N ALA A 50 4.28 22.78 -2.68
CA ALA A 50 4.46 22.57 -1.24
C ALA A 50 3.98 21.18 -0.82
N LEU A 51 2.78 20.74 -1.29
CA LEU A 51 2.26 19.40 -1.05
C LEU A 51 3.22 18.33 -1.56
N SER A 52 3.76 18.51 -2.76
CA SER A 52 4.70 17.56 -3.38
C SER A 52 6.00 17.44 -2.59
N LEU A 53 6.49 18.53 -1.99
CA LEU A 53 7.68 18.50 -1.13
C LEU A 53 7.42 17.83 0.22
N VAL A 54 6.21 17.90 0.77
CA VAL A 54 5.82 17.23 2.03
C VAL A 54 5.58 15.73 1.82
N TYR A 55 5.12 15.35 0.63
CA TYR A 55 4.67 14.00 0.31
C TYR A 55 5.66 12.87 0.69
N PRO A 56 6.99 12.97 0.48
CA PRO A 56 7.92 11.89 0.83
C PRO A 56 7.89 11.51 2.32
N ILE A 57 7.82 12.49 3.22
CA ILE A 57 7.76 12.24 4.67
C ILE A 57 6.39 11.68 5.06
N GLN A 58 5.31 12.24 4.50
CA GLN A 58 3.95 11.73 4.72
C GLN A 58 3.81 10.28 4.24
N ASN A 59 4.35 9.96 3.06
CA ASN A 59 4.34 8.60 2.52
C ASN A 59 5.16 7.63 3.36
N PHE A 60 6.29 8.08 3.91
CA PHE A 60 7.09 7.26 4.85
C PHE A 60 6.30 6.93 6.11
N VAL A 61 5.61 7.92 6.72
CA VAL A 61 4.75 7.70 7.89
C VAL A 61 3.62 6.72 7.58
N ASN A 62 2.98 6.86 6.42
CA ASN A 62 1.96 5.91 5.96
C ASN A 62 2.53 4.50 5.73
N ALA A 63 3.75 4.40 5.18
CA ALA A 63 4.41 3.10 5.00
C ALA A 63 4.69 2.42 6.34
N VAL A 64 5.07 3.18 7.38
CA VAL A 64 5.23 2.66 8.75
C VAL A 64 3.90 2.15 9.28
N ALA A 65 2.82 2.92 9.15
CA ALA A 65 1.49 2.54 9.63
C ALA A 65 0.95 1.28 8.93
N ILE A 66 1.00 1.25 7.60
CA ILE A 66 0.50 0.12 6.80
C ILE A 66 1.37 -1.11 7.01
N GLY A 67 2.69 -0.97 6.97
CA GLY A 67 3.62 -2.08 7.09
C GLY A 67 3.58 -2.72 8.48
N PHE A 68 3.58 -1.93 9.55
CA PHE A 68 3.40 -2.46 10.90
C PHE A 68 2.02 -3.09 11.08
N GLY A 69 0.99 -2.49 10.49
CA GLY A 69 -0.37 -3.03 10.46
C GLY A 69 -0.46 -4.41 9.79
N VAL A 70 0.40 -4.72 8.80
CA VAL A 70 0.50 -6.08 8.23
C VAL A 70 0.93 -7.08 9.30
N GLY A 71 1.88 -6.72 10.16
CA GLY A 71 2.30 -7.54 11.30
C GLY A 71 1.13 -7.84 12.25
N ILE A 72 0.33 -6.83 12.60
CA ILE A 72 -0.87 -6.98 13.42
C ILE A 72 -1.87 -7.94 12.77
N ASN A 73 -2.19 -7.71 11.50
CA ASN A 73 -3.14 -8.53 10.73
C ASN A 73 -2.75 -10.01 10.73
N VAL A 74 -1.50 -10.28 10.40
CA VAL A 74 -1.00 -11.65 10.24
C VAL A 74 -0.93 -12.38 11.58
N GLN A 75 -0.42 -11.74 12.64
CA GLN A 75 -0.34 -12.37 13.96
C GLN A 75 -1.72 -12.71 14.52
N ILE A 76 -2.67 -11.79 14.42
CA ILE A 76 -4.05 -12.05 14.84
C ILE A 76 -4.64 -13.22 14.05
N ALA A 77 -4.53 -13.22 12.73
CA ALA A 77 -5.08 -14.27 11.88
C ALA A 77 -4.47 -15.65 12.20
N LEU A 78 -3.15 -15.72 12.40
CA LEU A 78 -2.44 -16.95 12.79
C LEU A 78 -2.94 -17.52 14.12
N TYR A 79 -3.02 -16.69 15.16
CA TYR A 79 -3.46 -17.13 16.47
C TYR A 79 -4.95 -17.49 16.52
N LEU A 80 -5.81 -16.75 15.81
CA LEU A 80 -7.23 -17.11 15.68
C LEU A 80 -7.39 -18.45 14.95
N GLY A 81 -6.60 -18.70 13.91
CA GLY A 81 -6.57 -19.98 13.20
C GLY A 81 -6.13 -21.13 14.10
N ALA A 82 -5.14 -20.90 14.94
CA ALA A 82 -4.66 -21.87 15.94
C ALA A 82 -5.64 -22.09 17.12
N GLY A 83 -6.70 -21.27 17.21
CA GLY A 83 -7.67 -21.32 18.33
C GLY A 83 -7.19 -20.61 19.59
N ASP A 84 -6.04 -19.94 19.54
CA ASP A 84 -5.44 -19.22 20.67
C ASP A 84 -5.93 -17.76 20.68
N ARG A 85 -7.14 -17.56 21.23
CA ARG A 85 -7.75 -16.23 21.34
C ARG A 85 -7.00 -15.30 22.28
N GLU A 86 -6.32 -15.85 23.30
CA GLU A 86 -5.57 -15.03 24.24
C GLU A 86 -4.38 -14.37 23.52
N GLN A 87 -3.59 -15.12 22.77
CA GLN A 87 -2.49 -14.57 21.99
C GLN A 87 -2.97 -13.65 20.87
N ALA A 88 -4.14 -13.92 20.26
CA ALA A 88 -4.74 -13.01 19.29
C ALA A 88 -5.13 -11.66 19.92
N ASN A 89 -5.73 -11.67 21.10
CA ASN A 89 -6.05 -10.46 21.87
C ASN A 89 -4.80 -9.68 22.29
N ARG A 90 -3.77 -10.40 22.76
CA ARG A 90 -2.47 -9.80 23.09
C ARG A 90 -1.83 -9.15 21.87
N SER A 91 -1.82 -9.85 20.72
CA SER A 91 -1.28 -9.32 19.45
C SER A 91 -2.02 -8.05 19.02
N ALA A 92 -3.34 -8.01 19.13
CA ALA A 92 -4.13 -6.83 18.82
C ALA A 92 -3.84 -5.67 19.79
N THR A 93 -3.75 -5.95 21.09
CA THR A 93 -3.52 -4.95 22.13
C THR A 93 -2.11 -4.34 22.02
N HIS A 94 -1.07 -5.17 21.90
CA HIS A 94 0.31 -4.72 21.67
C HIS A 94 0.44 -3.99 20.34
N GLY A 95 -0.15 -4.55 19.28
CA GLY A 95 -0.15 -3.92 17.96
C GLY A 95 -0.77 -2.52 17.97
N MET A 96 -1.92 -2.35 18.61
CA MET A 96 -2.55 -1.04 18.81
C MET A 96 -1.66 -0.09 19.61
N ALA A 97 -1.11 -0.56 20.73
CA ALA A 97 -0.27 0.26 21.60
C ALA A 97 1.00 0.75 20.86
N PHE A 98 1.68 -0.12 20.10
CA PHE A 98 2.83 0.28 19.32
C PHE A 98 2.45 1.18 18.13
N SER A 99 1.32 0.95 17.48
CA SER A 99 0.82 1.87 16.46
C SER A 99 0.60 3.27 17.02
N LEU A 100 -0.02 3.38 18.19
CA LEU A 100 -0.20 4.67 18.88
C LEU A 100 1.15 5.28 19.28
N LEU A 101 2.10 4.48 19.75
CA LEU A 101 3.46 4.95 20.06
C LEU A 101 4.15 5.51 18.81
N HIS A 102 4.11 4.81 17.68
CA HIS A 102 4.63 5.31 16.40
C HIS A 102 3.91 6.60 15.99
N GLY A 103 2.59 6.68 16.21
CA GLY A 103 1.80 7.88 15.96
C GLY A 103 2.25 9.07 16.79
N VAL A 104 2.48 8.90 18.08
CA VAL A 104 3.00 9.95 18.97
C VAL A 104 4.41 10.39 18.53
N LEU A 105 5.28 9.43 18.22
CA LEU A 105 6.63 9.74 17.75
C LEU A 105 6.59 10.54 16.45
N ALA A 106 5.79 10.12 15.47
CA ALA A 106 5.66 10.84 14.20
C ALA A 106 5.01 12.22 14.39
N MET A 107 3.99 12.33 15.25
CA MET A 107 3.32 13.59 15.57
C MET A 107 4.26 14.66 16.16
N ILE A 108 5.31 14.22 16.90
CA ILE A 108 6.29 15.12 17.51
C ILE A 108 7.47 15.36 16.55
N LEU A 109 8.04 14.29 15.99
CA LEU A 109 9.28 14.36 15.21
C LEU A 109 9.08 14.96 13.83
N CYS A 110 7.99 14.60 13.12
CA CYS A 110 7.79 15.07 11.75
C CYS A 110 7.62 16.60 11.66
N PRO A 111 6.76 17.26 12.45
CA PRO A 111 6.66 18.72 12.44
C PRO A 111 7.98 19.42 12.80
N ALA A 112 8.75 18.83 13.73
CA ALA A 112 10.04 19.39 14.15
C ALA A 112 11.12 19.34 13.03
N ILE A 113 11.08 18.29 12.20
CA ILE A 113 12.05 18.08 11.11
C ILE A 113 11.66 18.87 9.85
N MET A 114 10.35 19.08 9.61
CA MET A 114 9.84 19.62 8.34
C MET A 114 10.42 20.98 7.94
N PRO A 115 10.58 21.99 8.82
CA PRO A 115 11.14 23.27 8.41
C PRO A 115 12.55 23.12 7.83
N GLY A 116 13.43 22.38 8.51
CA GLY A 116 14.78 22.11 8.04
C GLY A 116 14.85 21.20 6.81
N PHE A 117 13.89 20.29 6.66
CA PHE A 117 13.78 19.45 5.47
C PHE A 117 13.40 20.29 4.24
N LEU A 118 12.35 21.09 4.33
CA LEU A 118 11.86 21.91 3.23
C LEU A 118 12.89 22.95 2.80
N ALA A 119 13.58 23.59 3.73
CA ALA A 119 14.64 24.58 3.45
C ALA A 119 15.83 24.00 2.67
N ARG A 120 15.97 22.68 2.55
CA ARG A 120 16.99 22.06 1.68
C ARG A 120 16.58 21.96 0.22
N PHE A 121 15.29 22.08 -0.09
CA PHE A 121 14.76 21.94 -1.44
C PHE A 121 14.36 23.26 -2.08
N THR A 122 14.11 24.30 -1.28
CA THR A 122 13.69 25.62 -1.80
C THR A 122 14.10 26.74 -0.85
N ASP A 123 14.49 27.87 -1.45
CA ASP A 123 14.76 29.13 -0.75
C ASP A 123 13.50 30.03 -0.69
N ASP A 124 12.40 29.64 -1.35
CA ASP A 124 11.14 30.38 -1.31
C ASP A 124 10.46 30.24 0.05
N SER A 125 10.49 31.31 0.82
CA SER A 125 9.91 31.36 2.17
C SER A 125 8.39 31.09 2.17
N THR A 126 7.68 31.42 1.08
CA THR A 126 6.24 31.15 0.94
C THR A 126 5.98 29.67 0.80
N LEU A 127 6.77 28.97 -0.04
CA LEU A 127 6.68 27.52 -0.20
C LEU A 127 7.01 26.79 1.10
N VAL A 128 8.07 27.22 1.80
CA VAL A 128 8.42 26.65 3.11
C VAL A 128 7.29 26.86 4.12
N SER A 129 6.73 28.06 4.21
CA SER A 129 5.63 28.38 5.12
C SER A 129 4.37 27.54 4.82
N MET A 130 3.98 27.41 3.54
CA MET A 130 2.86 26.57 3.13
C MET A 130 3.09 25.09 3.47
N GLY A 131 4.28 24.57 3.17
CA GLY A 131 4.64 23.19 3.46
C GLY A 131 4.67 22.89 4.96
N VAL A 132 5.20 23.80 5.78
CA VAL A 132 5.21 23.68 7.25
C VAL A 132 3.79 23.73 7.80
N THR A 133 2.94 24.65 7.32
CA THR A 133 1.55 24.75 7.75
C THR A 133 0.78 23.46 7.44
N TYR A 134 0.86 22.98 6.20
CA TYR A 134 0.21 21.75 5.77
C TYR A 134 0.69 20.53 6.57
N SER A 135 2.00 20.34 6.64
CA SER A 135 2.59 19.20 7.30
C SER A 135 2.35 19.17 8.80
N THR A 136 2.40 20.33 9.47
CA THR A 136 2.11 20.41 10.90
C THR A 136 0.70 19.91 11.21
N ILE A 137 -0.29 20.36 10.43
CA ILE A 137 -1.69 19.95 10.62
C ILE A 137 -1.83 18.44 10.33
N VAL A 138 -1.33 17.96 9.19
CA VAL A 138 -1.43 16.54 8.83
C VAL A 138 -0.76 15.65 9.87
N PHE A 139 0.43 16.03 10.36
CA PHE A 139 1.13 15.23 11.36
C PHE A 139 0.51 15.29 12.76
N LEU A 140 -0.26 16.32 13.11
CA LEU A 140 -1.09 16.31 14.31
C LEU A 140 -2.16 15.22 14.28
N PHE A 141 -2.67 14.88 13.10
CA PHE A 141 -3.63 13.78 12.92
C PHE A 141 -2.96 12.39 12.80
N THR A 142 -1.63 12.30 12.84
CA THR A 142 -0.93 11.00 12.67
C THR A 142 -1.34 9.98 13.74
N LEU A 143 -1.61 10.41 14.96
CA LEU A 143 -2.12 9.51 15.99
C LEU A 143 -3.46 8.88 15.60
N VAL A 144 -4.37 9.67 15.02
CA VAL A 144 -5.67 9.22 14.50
C VAL A 144 -5.46 8.26 13.32
N ASN A 145 -4.58 8.61 12.39
CA ASN A 145 -4.23 7.78 11.24
C ASN A 145 -3.64 6.42 11.64
N MET A 146 -2.73 6.40 12.62
CA MET A 146 -2.15 5.15 13.14
C MET A 146 -3.19 4.27 13.83
N ALA A 147 -4.12 4.89 14.58
CA ALA A 147 -5.22 4.17 15.24
C ALA A 147 -6.19 3.58 14.20
N ASP A 148 -6.59 4.37 13.19
CA ASP A 148 -7.53 3.91 12.17
C ASP A 148 -6.96 2.75 11.35
N LEU A 149 -5.68 2.84 10.93
CA LEU A 149 -4.99 1.77 10.21
C LEU A 149 -4.79 0.52 11.07
N ALA A 150 -4.53 0.67 12.38
CA ALA A 150 -4.46 -0.48 13.28
C ALA A 150 -5.83 -1.19 13.40
N PHE A 151 -6.93 -0.43 13.55
CA PHE A 151 -8.29 -1.00 13.54
C PHE A 151 -8.61 -1.64 12.18
N GLU A 152 -8.26 -0.99 11.06
CA GLU A 152 -8.42 -1.58 9.73
C GLU A 152 -7.81 -2.98 9.69
N LYS A 153 -6.57 -3.13 10.16
CA LYS A 153 -5.86 -4.41 10.13
C LYS A 153 -6.44 -5.44 11.10
N ILE A 154 -6.94 -5.01 12.25
CA ILE A 154 -7.69 -5.88 13.19
C ILE A 154 -8.98 -6.38 12.52
N PHE A 155 -9.80 -5.51 11.92
CA PHE A 155 -11.03 -5.91 11.22
C PHE A 155 -10.76 -6.83 10.03
N GLN A 156 -9.69 -6.55 9.27
CA GLN A 156 -9.25 -7.42 8.18
C GLN A 156 -8.84 -8.81 8.68
N ALA A 157 -8.10 -8.88 9.80
CA ALA A 157 -7.63 -10.13 10.39
C ALA A 157 -8.78 -11.04 10.84
N VAL A 158 -9.86 -10.45 11.35
CA VAL A 158 -11.07 -11.20 11.75
C VAL A 158 -12.06 -11.42 10.60
N GLY A 159 -11.67 -11.10 9.37
CA GLY A 159 -12.46 -11.35 8.16
C GLY A 159 -13.60 -10.37 7.92
N ARG A 160 -13.59 -9.19 8.55
CA ARG A 160 -14.63 -8.17 8.37
C ARG A 160 -14.21 -7.08 7.39
N MET A 161 -13.81 -7.46 6.18
CA MET A 161 -13.38 -6.53 5.12
C MET A 161 -14.42 -5.49 4.74
N ASN A 162 -15.72 -5.82 4.84
CA ASN A 162 -16.80 -4.87 4.56
C ASN A 162 -16.77 -3.67 5.54
N VAL A 163 -16.39 -3.91 6.80
CA VAL A 163 -16.27 -2.82 7.78
C VAL A 163 -15.12 -1.90 7.38
N SER A 164 -13.97 -2.47 6.98
CA SER A 164 -12.83 -1.69 6.50
C SER A 164 -13.20 -0.85 5.27
N MET A 165 -13.93 -1.44 4.31
CA MET A 165 -14.40 -0.72 3.13
C MET A 165 -15.34 0.43 3.51
N VAL A 166 -16.35 0.18 4.34
CA VAL A 166 -17.33 1.23 4.72
C VAL A 166 -16.67 2.35 5.50
N ALA A 167 -15.78 2.04 6.43
CA ALA A 167 -15.05 3.04 7.21
C ALA A 167 -14.19 3.94 6.32
N LEU A 168 -13.41 3.34 5.42
CA LEU A 168 -12.56 4.08 4.49
C LEU A 168 -13.39 4.92 3.51
N VAL A 169 -14.47 4.38 2.95
CA VAL A 169 -15.36 5.12 2.06
C VAL A 169 -15.99 6.32 2.79
N ALA A 170 -16.44 6.14 4.03
CA ALA A 170 -16.99 7.23 4.84
C ALA A 170 -15.96 8.35 5.06
N GLY A 171 -14.71 8.01 5.37
CA GLY A 171 -13.62 8.98 5.51
C GLY A 171 -13.31 9.72 4.22
N CYS A 172 -13.18 8.99 3.10
CA CYS A 172 -12.91 9.58 1.79
C CYS A 172 -14.03 10.53 1.33
N VAL A 173 -15.30 10.12 1.48
CA VAL A 173 -16.45 10.95 1.13
C VAL A 173 -16.48 12.20 2.01
N SER A 174 -16.26 12.06 3.32
CA SER A 174 -16.21 13.21 4.24
C SER A 174 -15.11 14.19 3.85
N ASN A 175 -13.92 13.70 3.48
CA ASN A 175 -12.83 14.56 3.02
C ASN A 175 -13.22 15.30 1.73
N ILE A 176 -13.69 14.59 0.69
CA ILE A 176 -14.11 15.19 -0.60
C ILE A 176 -15.17 16.29 -0.39
N MET A 177 -16.08 16.10 0.58
CA MET A 177 -17.10 17.10 0.92
C MET A 177 -16.51 18.30 1.68
N LEU A 178 -15.52 18.06 2.55
CA LEU A 178 -14.91 19.09 3.38
C LEU A 178 -13.86 19.91 2.63
N ASP A 179 -13.18 19.34 1.64
CA ASP A 179 -12.17 20.03 0.86
C ASP A 179 -12.66 21.37 0.31
N PRO A 180 -13.73 21.44 -0.51
CA PRO A 180 -14.19 22.72 -1.05
C PRO A 180 -14.66 23.69 0.05
N ILE A 181 -15.21 23.18 1.15
CA ILE A 181 -15.72 23.99 2.26
C ILE A 181 -14.57 24.63 3.03
N LEU A 182 -13.53 23.86 3.35
CA LEU A 182 -12.41 24.34 4.17
C LEU A 182 -11.34 25.07 3.32
N ILE A 183 -11.13 24.65 2.08
CA ILE A 183 -10.14 25.24 1.20
C ILE A 183 -10.59 26.63 0.73
N PHE A 184 -11.81 26.73 0.17
CA PHE A 184 -12.29 27.94 -0.49
C PHE A 184 -13.20 28.79 0.39
N GLY A 185 -13.68 28.23 1.51
CA GLY A 185 -14.66 28.85 2.38
C GLY A 185 -16.08 28.71 1.85
N LEU A 186 -17.02 28.38 2.69
CA LEU A 186 -18.45 28.34 2.35
C LEU A 186 -19.29 28.81 3.54
N GLY A 187 -20.14 29.80 3.33
CA GLY A 187 -20.99 30.36 4.38
C GLY A 187 -20.20 30.99 5.53
N PRO A 188 -20.34 30.48 6.77
CA PRO A 188 -19.62 31.03 7.92
C PRO A 188 -18.18 30.55 8.04
N VAL A 189 -17.75 29.57 7.21
CA VAL A 189 -16.40 29.00 7.24
C VAL A 189 -15.46 29.86 6.42
N PRO A 190 -14.36 30.42 7.00
CA PRO A 190 -13.38 31.18 6.25
C PRO A 190 -12.58 30.28 5.31
N ALA A 191 -12.07 30.84 4.23
CA ALA A 191 -11.14 30.13 3.32
C ALA A 191 -9.80 29.90 4.03
N LEU A 192 -9.45 28.64 4.26
CA LEU A 192 -8.22 28.24 4.94
C LEU A 192 -7.10 27.83 3.98
N GLY A 193 -7.39 27.77 2.66
CA GLY A 193 -6.40 27.37 1.66
C GLY A 193 -5.78 26.01 1.95
N ILE A 194 -4.44 25.91 1.91
CA ILE A 194 -3.71 24.63 2.12
C ILE A 194 -3.90 24.06 3.53
N ALA A 195 -4.13 24.91 4.55
CA ALA A 195 -4.48 24.43 5.89
C ALA A 195 -5.85 23.74 5.91
N GLY A 196 -6.80 24.21 5.07
CA GLY A 196 -8.10 23.60 4.87
C GLY A 196 -8.00 22.19 4.29
N ALA A 197 -7.16 21.97 3.29
CA ALA A 197 -6.89 20.64 2.73
C ALA A 197 -6.32 19.68 3.79
N ALA A 198 -5.34 20.14 4.58
CA ALA A 198 -4.76 19.35 5.67
C ALA A 198 -5.80 18.98 6.75
N LEU A 199 -6.66 19.91 7.13
CA LEU A 199 -7.74 19.69 8.09
C LEU A 199 -8.80 18.71 7.55
N ALA A 200 -9.20 18.85 6.28
CA ALA A 200 -10.16 17.94 5.64
C ALA A 200 -9.63 16.51 5.63
N THR A 201 -8.35 16.32 5.32
CA THR A 201 -7.67 15.02 5.38
C THR A 201 -7.71 14.45 6.80
N GLY A 202 -7.34 15.24 7.81
CA GLY A 202 -7.35 14.81 9.21
C GLY A 202 -8.74 14.47 9.72
N ILE A 203 -9.76 15.27 9.38
CA ILE A 203 -11.16 15.01 9.74
C ILE A 203 -11.66 13.74 9.04
N GLY A 204 -11.33 13.51 7.77
CA GLY A 204 -11.64 12.29 7.05
C GLY A 204 -11.09 11.04 7.76
N GLN A 205 -9.84 11.08 8.22
CA GLN A 205 -9.23 10.01 9.02
C GLN A 205 -9.96 9.83 10.38
N ALA A 206 -10.35 10.93 11.03
CA ALA A 206 -11.13 10.87 12.27
C ALA A 206 -12.51 10.24 12.07
N VAL A 207 -13.19 10.53 10.94
CA VAL A 207 -14.46 9.88 10.58
C VAL A 207 -14.26 8.38 10.37
N THR A 208 -13.20 7.98 9.65
CA THR A 208 -12.84 6.57 9.46
C THR A 208 -12.67 5.88 10.82
N LEU A 209 -11.89 6.48 11.73
CA LEU A 209 -11.67 5.95 13.05
C LEU A 209 -12.99 5.87 13.88
N CYS A 210 -13.85 6.88 13.79
CA CYS A 210 -15.16 6.87 14.46
C CYS A 210 -16.03 5.71 13.99
N VAL A 211 -16.04 5.39 12.69
CA VAL A 211 -16.77 4.23 12.16
C VAL A 211 -16.21 2.93 12.73
N TYR A 212 -14.88 2.78 12.79
CA TYR A 212 -14.26 1.60 13.40
C TYR A 212 -14.61 1.47 14.88
N LEU A 213 -14.51 2.55 15.64
CA LEU A 213 -14.85 2.56 17.06
C LEU A 213 -16.33 2.23 17.30
N TYR A 214 -17.23 2.82 16.50
CA TYR A 214 -18.65 2.51 16.56
C TYR A 214 -18.92 1.02 16.36
N VAL A 215 -18.37 0.43 15.27
CA VAL A 215 -18.56 -1.00 14.99
C VAL A 215 -17.89 -1.87 16.07
N TYR A 216 -16.70 -1.47 16.54
CA TYR A 216 -15.98 -2.17 17.61
C TYR A 216 -16.78 -2.23 18.93
N CYS A 217 -17.43 -1.13 19.30
CA CYS A 217 -18.22 -1.04 20.52
C CYS A 217 -19.61 -1.72 20.41
N THR A 218 -20.20 -1.74 19.21
CA THR A 218 -21.57 -2.25 19.00
C THR A 218 -21.62 -3.71 18.57
N THR A 219 -20.50 -4.29 18.13
CA THR A 219 -20.47 -5.67 17.64
C THR A 219 -19.49 -6.53 18.42
N GLU A 220 -19.86 -7.79 18.64
CA GLU A 220 -18.92 -8.75 19.20
C GLU A 220 -17.88 -9.17 18.17
N LEU A 221 -16.62 -8.88 18.45
CA LEU A 221 -15.47 -9.34 17.70
C LEU A 221 -14.80 -10.54 18.39
N PRO A 222 -14.19 -11.46 17.62
CA PRO A 222 -13.43 -12.56 18.20
C PRO A 222 -12.15 -12.10 18.91
N VAL A 223 -11.76 -10.85 18.69
CA VAL A 223 -10.57 -10.21 19.28
C VAL A 223 -11.00 -8.94 20.02
N ARG A 224 -10.48 -8.78 21.25
CA ARG A 224 -10.73 -7.62 22.11
C ARG A 224 -9.42 -6.99 22.59
N LEU A 225 -9.38 -5.66 22.54
CA LEU A 225 -8.31 -4.88 23.15
C LEU A 225 -8.54 -4.80 24.66
N SER A 226 -7.52 -5.06 25.46
CA SER A 226 -7.62 -5.09 26.91
C SER A 226 -6.32 -4.63 27.57
N PHE A 227 -6.40 -3.60 28.41
CA PHE A 227 -5.24 -3.06 29.15
C PHE A 227 -4.49 -4.12 30.00
N PRO A 228 -5.14 -5.08 30.68
CA PRO A 228 -4.44 -6.14 31.40
C PRO A 228 -3.54 -7.01 30.53
N GLN A 229 -3.79 -7.05 29.23
CA GLN A 229 -2.99 -7.82 28.25
C GLN A 229 -1.77 -7.06 27.75
N LEU A 230 -1.59 -5.80 28.12
CA LEU A 230 -0.43 -4.96 27.77
C LEU A 230 0.79 -5.26 28.68
N ARG A 231 1.01 -6.52 29.02
CA ARG A 231 2.19 -6.93 29.78
C ARG A 231 3.37 -7.09 28.80
N PRO A 232 4.57 -6.57 29.14
CA PRO A 232 5.74 -6.68 28.28
C PRO A 232 5.96 -8.12 27.82
N ASP A 233 6.03 -8.35 26.51
CA ASP A 233 6.29 -9.63 25.90
C ASP A 233 7.18 -9.45 24.66
N ALA A 234 8.48 -9.44 24.92
CA ALA A 234 9.49 -9.22 23.85
C ALA A 234 9.41 -10.27 22.73
N ALA A 235 8.90 -11.48 23.01
CA ALA A 235 8.75 -12.53 21.99
C ALA A 235 7.57 -12.21 21.06
N LEU A 236 6.45 -11.74 21.59
CA LEU A 236 5.28 -11.32 20.81
C LEU A 236 5.60 -10.06 20.01
N ASP A 237 6.21 -9.07 20.66
CA ASP A 237 6.60 -7.80 20.04
C ASP A 237 7.60 -8.04 18.92
N GLY A 238 8.60 -8.90 19.15
CA GLY A 238 9.55 -9.32 18.13
C GLY A 238 8.88 -9.94 16.90
N LYS A 239 7.81 -10.74 17.07
CA LYS A 239 7.04 -11.31 15.96
C LYS A 239 6.28 -10.25 15.17
N LEU A 240 5.69 -9.24 15.83
CA LEU A 240 5.02 -8.12 15.16
C LEU A 240 6.01 -7.35 14.28
N TYR A 241 7.17 -7.00 14.82
CA TYR A 241 8.21 -6.29 14.07
C TYR A 241 8.90 -7.14 13.00
N ALA A 242 9.05 -8.44 13.22
CA ALA A 242 9.64 -9.36 12.23
C ALA A 242 8.80 -9.47 10.94
N ILE A 243 7.53 -9.14 11.00
CA ILE A 243 6.65 -9.03 9.82
C ILE A 243 6.52 -7.56 9.40
N GLY A 244 6.32 -6.65 10.37
CA GLY A 244 6.07 -5.24 10.12
C GLY A 244 7.24 -4.53 9.45
N ILE A 245 8.48 -4.69 9.93
CA ILE A 245 9.66 -4.04 9.33
C ILE A 245 9.87 -4.45 7.87
N PRO A 246 9.87 -5.75 7.50
CA PRO A 246 9.92 -6.16 6.11
C PRO A 246 8.79 -5.56 5.26
N ALA A 247 7.57 -5.49 5.78
CA ALA A 247 6.45 -4.91 5.06
C ALA A 247 6.62 -3.39 4.85
N ILE A 248 7.16 -2.64 5.81
CA ILE A 248 7.52 -1.22 5.66
C ILE A 248 8.54 -1.06 4.53
N LEU A 249 9.60 -1.86 4.55
CA LEU A 249 10.65 -1.82 3.52
C LEU A 249 10.09 -2.17 2.13
N ASN A 250 9.22 -3.17 2.03
CA ASN A 250 8.55 -3.53 0.78
C ASN A 250 7.77 -2.35 0.17
N LEU A 251 7.17 -1.51 1.00
CA LEU A 251 6.45 -0.31 0.55
C LEU A 251 7.39 0.84 0.15
N ALA A 252 8.60 0.89 0.70
CA ALA A 252 9.59 1.93 0.41
C ALA A 252 10.45 1.64 -0.83
N LEU A 253 10.74 0.36 -1.12
CA LEU A 253 11.63 -0.06 -2.21
C LEU A 253 11.24 0.47 -3.61
N PRO A 254 9.96 0.53 -4.01
CA PRO A 254 9.57 1.11 -5.29
C PRO A 254 10.00 2.56 -5.48
N SER A 255 9.99 3.37 -4.42
CA SER A 255 10.42 4.78 -4.49
C SER A 255 11.91 4.90 -4.80
N LEU A 256 12.75 4.03 -4.22
CA LEU A 256 14.16 3.96 -4.52
C LEU A 256 14.40 3.61 -6.00
N LEU A 257 13.66 2.62 -6.51
CA LEU A 257 13.73 2.24 -7.93
C LEU A 257 13.35 3.39 -8.85
N VAL A 258 12.24 4.08 -8.57
CA VAL A 258 11.79 5.22 -9.39
C VAL A 258 12.85 6.30 -9.46
N THR A 259 13.47 6.63 -8.33
CA THR A 259 14.56 7.63 -8.28
C THR A 259 15.75 7.20 -9.13
N PHE A 260 16.16 5.94 -9.04
CA PHE A 260 17.27 5.41 -9.82
C PHE A 260 16.96 5.44 -11.34
N LEU A 261 15.79 4.97 -11.75
CA LEU A 261 15.40 4.95 -13.16
C LEU A 261 15.22 6.35 -13.75
N ASN A 262 14.68 7.29 -12.97
CA ASN A 262 14.61 8.70 -13.36
C ASN A 262 16.01 9.27 -13.63
N SER A 263 16.99 8.96 -12.78
CA SER A 263 18.37 9.42 -12.97
C SER A 263 18.99 8.87 -14.24
N LEU A 264 18.72 7.60 -14.58
CA LEU A 264 19.20 7.00 -15.85
C LEU A 264 18.54 7.66 -17.06
N LEU A 265 17.22 7.85 -17.03
CA LEU A 265 16.46 8.35 -18.17
C LEU A 265 16.64 9.86 -18.39
N ALA A 266 16.87 10.63 -17.33
CA ALA A 266 17.14 12.06 -17.40
C ALA A 266 18.38 12.41 -18.24
N ALA A 267 19.34 11.49 -18.31
CA ALA A 267 20.54 11.65 -19.15
C ALA A 267 20.24 11.67 -20.67
N PHE A 268 19.07 11.22 -21.12
CA PHE A 268 18.68 11.20 -22.53
C PHE A 268 17.74 12.35 -22.89
N SER A 269 16.55 12.41 -22.28
CA SER A 269 15.64 13.55 -22.41
C SER A 269 14.56 13.54 -21.32
N GLN A 270 13.95 14.71 -21.10
CA GLN A 270 12.82 14.86 -20.20
C GLN A 270 11.60 14.02 -20.62
N SER A 271 11.44 13.76 -21.93
CA SER A 271 10.34 12.92 -22.43
C SER A 271 10.37 11.50 -21.88
N TYR A 272 11.56 10.89 -21.71
CA TYR A 272 11.69 9.56 -21.10
C TYR A 272 11.32 9.53 -19.62
N VAL A 273 11.68 10.56 -18.86
CA VAL A 273 11.31 10.71 -17.46
C VAL A 273 9.78 10.86 -17.33
N THR A 274 9.18 11.67 -18.21
CA THR A 274 7.73 11.84 -18.28
C THR A 274 7.02 10.53 -18.59
N VAL A 275 7.52 9.75 -19.55
CA VAL A 275 6.99 8.43 -19.89
C VAL A 275 7.04 7.47 -18.69
N LEU A 276 8.15 7.43 -17.94
CA LEU A 276 8.25 6.61 -16.74
C LEU A 276 7.22 7.03 -15.69
N GLY A 277 7.04 8.34 -15.47
CA GLY A 277 6.03 8.86 -14.55
C GLY A 277 4.60 8.47 -14.94
N ILE A 278 4.26 8.58 -16.24
CA ILE A 278 2.95 8.15 -16.77
C ILE A 278 2.79 6.63 -16.60
N TYR A 279 3.82 5.85 -16.90
CA TYR A 279 3.80 4.40 -16.71
C TYR A 279 3.46 4.02 -15.27
N TYR A 280 4.11 4.61 -14.26
CA TYR A 280 3.81 4.32 -12.86
C TYR A 280 2.38 4.68 -12.45
N LYS A 281 1.82 5.77 -12.99
CA LYS A 281 0.40 6.12 -12.78
C LYS A 281 -0.52 5.04 -13.37
N LEU A 282 -0.28 4.64 -14.62
CA LEU A 282 -1.04 3.56 -15.28
C LEU A 282 -0.88 2.23 -14.55
N GLN A 283 0.33 1.89 -14.15
CA GLN A 283 0.63 0.68 -13.39
C GLN A 283 -0.18 0.61 -12.10
N THR A 284 -0.29 1.71 -11.36
CA THR A 284 -1.08 1.77 -10.13
C THR A 284 -2.51 1.30 -10.37
N PHE A 285 -3.17 1.80 -11.43
CA PHE A 285 -4.55 1.39 -11.77
C PHE A 285 -4.64 -0.05 -12.26
N LEU A 286 -3.69 -0.49 -13.08
CA LEU A 286 -3.69 -1.86 -13.63
C LEU A 286 -3.44 -2.92 -12.55
N TYR A 287 -2.56 -2.62 -11.59
CA TYR A 287 -2.21 -3.55 -10.51
C TYR A 287 -3.16 -3.48 -9.31
N LEU A 288 -3.97 -2.43 -9.19
CA LEU A 288 -4.87 -2.20 -8.06
C LEU A 288 -5.78 -3.41 -7.77
N PRO A 289 -6.51 -4.00 -8.76
CA PRO A 289 -7.36 -5.14 -8.48
C PRO A 289 -6.58 -6.38 -8.02
N ALA A 290 -5.42 -6.66 -8.64
CA ALA A 290 -4.58 -7.79 -8.27
C ALA A 290 -4.02 -7.62 -6.85
N ASN A 291 -3.54 -6.42 -6.51
CA ASN A 291 -3.07 -6.10 -5.16
C ASN A 291 -4.19 -6.22 -4.12
N GLY A 292 -5.40 -5.79 -4.46
CA GLY A 292 -6.57 -5.93 -3.58
C GLY A 292 -6.92 -7.40 -3.30
N ILE A 293 -6.80 -8.29 -4.30
CA ILE A 293 -7.01 -9.72 -4.13
C ILE A 293 -5.91 -10.33 -3.23
N VAL A 294 -4.66 -9.97 -3.46
CA VAL A 294 -3.52 -10.44 -2.64
C VAL A 294 -3.66 -9.99 -1.19
N GLN A 295 -4.07 -8.75 -0.95
CA GLN A 295 -4.32 -8.25 0.41
C GLN A 295 -5.50 -8.98 1.08
N GLY A 296 -6.57 -9.28 0.34
CA GLY A 296 -7.71 -10.07 0.83
C GLY A 296 -7.33 -11.54 1.13
N MET A 297 -6.37 -12.11 0.39
CA MET A 297 -5.85 -13.45 0.63
C MET A 297 -5.05 -13.54 1.94
N ARG A 298 -4.31 -12.50 2.31
CA ARG A 298 -3.32 -12.50 3.40
C ARG A 298 -3.87 -13.01 4.74
N PRO A 299 -4.96 -12.45 5.31
CA PRO A 299 -5.55 -12.98 6.54
C PRO A 299 -6.12 -14.38 6.40
N LEU A 300 -6.62 -14.77 5.22
CA LEU A 300 -7.11 -16.12 4.98
C LEU A 300 -5.99 -17.15 5.01
N VAL A 301 -4.84 -16.82 4.42
CA VAL A 301 -3.63 -17.65 4.47
C VAL A 301 -3.17 -17.79 5.92
N GLY A 302 -3.04 -16.68 6.66
CA GLY A 302 -2.62 -16.71 8.06
C GLY A 302 -3.55 -17.57 8.93
N TYR A 303 -4.86 -17.36 8.82
CA TYR A 303 -5.84 -18.13 9.57
C TYR A 303 -5.80 -19.63 9.26
N ASN A 304 -5.83 -20.02 7.98
CA ASN A 304 -5.81 -21.42 7.59
C ASN A 304 -4.47 -22.09 7.91
N TYR A 305 -3.37 -21.34 7.87
CA TYR A 305 -2.07 -21.83 8.32
C TYR A 305 -2.04 -22.11 9.83
N GLY A 306 -2.51 -21.16 10.64
CA GLY A 306 -2.68 -21.36 12.09
C GLY A 306 -3.59 -22.54 12.44
N ALA A 307 -4.63 -22.77 11.63
CA ALA A 307 -5.54 -23.90 11.75
C ALA A 307 -4.98 -25.22 11.22
N LYS A 308 -3.74 -25.25 10.72
CA LYS A 308 -3.08 -26.42 10.07
C LYS A 308 -3.80 -26.94 8.82
N GLU A 309 -4.59 -26.10 8.16
CA GLU A 309 -5.35 -26.42 6.93
C GLU A 309 -4.48 -26.14 5.68
N HIS A 310 -3.34 -26.83 5.54
CA HIS A 310 -2.35 -26.59 4.49
C HIS A 310 -2.92 -26.74 3.07
N GLY A 311 -3.83 -27.69 2.86
CA GLY A 311 -4.52 -27.87 1.57
C GLY A 311 -5.36 -26.64 1.18
N ARG A 312 -5.94 -25.92 2.15
CA ARG A 312 -6.67 -24.69 1.89
C ARG A 312 -5.73 -23.52 1.61
N VAL A 313 -4.60 -23.44 2.30
CA VAL A 313 -3.53 -22.46 2.00
C VAL A 313 -3.09 -22.57 0.55
N ALA A 314 -2.80 -23.80 0.07
CA ALA A 314 -2.42 -24.04 -1.32
C ALA A 314 -3.53 -23.64 -2.31
N LYS A 315 -4.80 -23.95 -2.01
CA LYS A 315 -5.95 -23.55 -2.84
C LYS A 315 -6.11 -22.03 -2.90
N LEU A 316 -5.97 -21.32 -1.76
CA LEU A 316 -6.01 -19.87 -1.69
C LEU A 316 -4.92 -19.24 -2.55
N TYR A 317 -3.68 -19.73 -2.44
CA TYR A 317 -2.57 -19.28 -3.25
C TYR A 317 -2.83 -19.46 -4.75
N ASN A 318 -3.20 -20.67 -5.18
CA ASN A 318 -3.42 -20.98 -6.59
C ASN A 318 -4.58 -20.17 -7.19
N LEU A 319 -5.67 -19.99 -6.44
CA LEU A 319 -6.79 -19.16 -6.88
C LEU A 319 -6.39 -17.69 -6.99
N THR A 320 -5.67 -17.16 -6.00
CA THR A 320 -5.18 -15.78 -6.04
C THR A 320 -4.21 -15.56 -7.20
N LEU A 321 -3.31 -16.52 -7.43
CA LEU A 321 -2.39 -16.48 -8.56
C LEU A 321 -3.13 -16.47 -9.89
N GLY A 322 -4.12 -17.36 -10.05
CA GLY A 322 -4.94 -17.44 -11.27
C GLY A 322 -5.72 -16.17 -11.55
N LEU A 323 -6.37 -15.60 -10.50
CA LEU A 323 -7.11 -14.33 -10.63
C LEU A 323 -6.18 -13.16 -10.94
N SER A 324 -5.05 -13.06 -10.23
CA SER A 324 -4.04 -12.01 -10.47
C SER A 324 -3.45 -12.11 -11.87
N ALA A 325 -3.10 -13.32 -12.33
CA ALA A 325 -2.60 -13.55 -13.67
C ALA A 325 -3.64 -13.18 -14.75
N GLY A 326 -4.92 -13.49 -14.52
CA GLY A 326 -6.03 -13.11 -15.40
C GLY A 326 -6.17 -11.58 -15.52
N ILE A 327 -6.10 -10.86 -14.40
CA ILE A 327 -6.14 -9.40 -14.37
C ILE A 327 -4.91 -8.83 -15.11
N MET A 328 -3.72 -9.38 -14.86
CA MET A 328 -2.50 -8.95 -15.52
C MET A 328 -2.52 -9.25 -17.03
N ALA A 329 -3.18 -10.35 -17.46
CA ALA A 329 -3.39 -10.65 -18.88
C ALA A 329 -4.27 -9.58 -19.55
N ILE A 330 -5.34 -9.13 -18.88
CA ILE A 330 -6.16 -8.01 -19.36
C ILE A 330 -5.32 -6.73 -19.44
N GLY A 331 -4.52 -6.42 -18.43
CA GLY A 331 -3.61 -5.28 -18.43
C GLY A 331 -2.59 -5.34 -19.56
N THR A 332 -2.03 -6.53 -19.82
CA THR A 332 -1.12 -6.77 -20.95
C THR A 332 -1.82 -6.51 -22.28
N LEU A 333 -3.02 -7.06 -22.48
CA LEU A 333 -3.81 -6.86 -23.70
C LEU A 333 -4.11 -5.38 -23.94
N LEU A 334 -4.50 -4.65 -22.91
CA LEU A 334 -4.73 -3.20 -22.99
C LEU A 334 -3.47 -2.45 -23.40
N CYS A 335 -2.33 -2.74 -22.78
CA CYS A 335 -1.06 -2.09 -23.12
C CYS A 335 -0.57 -2.44 -24.55
N LEU A 336 -0.83 -3.64 -25.05
CA LEU A 336 -0.47 -4.03 -26.40
C LEU A 336 -1.35 -3.37 -27.48
N THR A 337 -2.67 -3.27 -27.22
CA THR A 337 -3.65 -2.82 -28.21
C THR A 337 -3.85 -1.31 -28.21
N VAL A 338 -3.99 -0.69 -27.02
CA VAL A 338 -4.38 0.73 -26.86
C VAL A 338 -3.31 1.58 -26.18
N SER A 339 -2.03 1.21 -26.26
CA SER A 339 -0.92 1.95 -25.64
C SER A 339 -0.85 3.43 -26.02
N GLY A 340 -1.12 3.78 -27.29
CA GLY A 340 -1.15 5.17 -27.73
C GLY A 340 -2.24 6.00 -27.06
N PRO A 341 -3.51 5.60 -27.17
CA PRO A 341 -4.62 6.21 -26.44
C PRO A 341 -4.40 6.31 -24.93
N LEU A 342 -3.82 5.29 -24.28
CA LEU A 342 -3.50 5.33 -22.86
C LEU A 342 -2.49 6.43 -22.53
N MET A 343 -1.47 6.62 -23.35
CA MET A 343 -0.50 7.70 -23.18
C MET A 343 -1.13 9.07 -23.43
N SER A 344 -2.02 9.19 -24.43
CA SER A 344 -2.67 10.46 -24.76
C SER A 344 -3.63 10.99 -23.69
N LEU A 345 -4.04 10.16 -22.72
CA LEU A 345 -4.78 10.61 -21.54
C LEU A 345 -3.96 11.52 -20.62
N PHE A 346 -2.62 11.44 -20.70
CA PHE A 346 -1.72 12.15 -19.78
C PHE A 346 -0.85 13.21 -20.47
N THR A 347 -0.70 13.16 -21.79
CA THR A 347 0.11 14.11 -22.56
C THR A 347 -0.40 14.25 -23.97
N SER A 348 -0.27 15.47 -24.52
CA SER A 348 -0.53 15.76 -25.92
C SER A 348 0.75 15.84 -26.78
N ASN A 349 1.93 15.67 -26.20
CA ASN A 349 3.20 15.68 -26.92
C ASN A 349 3.37 14.41 -27.76
N PRO A 350 3.45 14.49 -29.13
CA PRO A 350 3.54 13.33 -30.00
C PRO A 350 4.78 12.48 -29.76
N GLU A 351 5.92 13.10 -29.42
CA GLU A 351 7.18 12.40 -29.14
C GLU A 351 7.03 11.53 -27.87
N THR A 352 6.51 12.12 -26.79
CA THR A 352 6.25 11.43 -25.51
C THR A 352 5.27 10.27 -25.70
N ILE A 353 4.22 10.46 -26.53
CA ILE A 353 3.27 9.40 -26.86
C ILE A 353 3.95 8.26 -27.62
N ALA A 354 4.82 8.54 -28.59
CA ALA A 354 5.53 7.53 -29.37
C ALA A 354 6.49 6.71 -28.51
N ILE A 355 7.27 7.37 -27.65
CA ILE A 355 8.17 6.72 -26.68
C ILE A 355 7.34 5.87 -25.71
N GLY A 356 6.25 6.42 -25.16
CA GLY A 356 5.39 5.75 -24.19
C GLY A 356 4.65 4.54 -24.77
N ARG A 357 4.23 4.60 -26.05
CA ARG A 357 3.68 3.46 -26.77
C ARG A 357 4.68 2.29 -26.83
N THR A 358 5.91 2.57 -27.14
CA THR A 358 6.99 1.56 -27.18
C THR A 358 7.26 1.02 -25.79
N ALA A 359 7.40 1.90 -24.80
CA ALA A 359 7.64 1.54 -23.40
C ALA A 359 6.55 0.60 -22.85
N LEU A 360 5.27 0.96 -23.00
CA LEU A 360 4.15 0.16 -22.48
C LEU A 360 4.10 -1.24 -23.11
N ARG A 361 4.34 -1.34 -24.43
CA ARG A 361 4.35 -2.61 -25.16
C ARG A 361 5.47 -3.54 -24.72
N ILE A 362 6.61 -2.99 -24.34
CA ILE A 362 7.75 -3.79 -23.86
C ILE A 362 7.56 -4.19 -22.41
N ILE A 363 7.21 -3.24 -21.54
CA ILE A 363 7.09 -3.47 -20.10
C ILE A 363 5.96 -4.46 -19.79
N CYS A 364 4.81 -4.38 -20.48
CA CYS A 364 3.65 -5.24 -20.23
C CYS A 364 3.91 -6.74 -20.46
N LEU A 365 4.98 -7.11 -21.17
CA LEU A 365 5.38 -8.52 -21.33
C LEU A 365 5.70 -9.19 -19.98
N GLY A 366 6.07 -8.40 -18.97
CA GLY A 366 6.32 -8.89 -17.62
C GLY A 366 5.09 -8.99 -16.74
N PHE A 367 3.95 -8.39 -17.10
CA PHE A 367 2.80 -8.25 -16.19
C PHE A 367 2.24 -9.59 -15.71
N ILE A 368 1.98 -10.54 -16.62
CA ILE A 368 1.43 -11.85 -16.26
C ILE A 368 2.37 -12.58 -15.30
N VAL A 369 3.66 -12.53 -15.59
CA VAL A 369 4.69 -13.19 -14.78
C VAL A 369 4.83 -12.53 -13.40
N SER A 370 4.64 -11.21 -13.30
CA SER A 370 4.68 -10.47 -12.03
C SER A 370 3.62 -10.94 -11.02
N ALA A 371 2.53 -11.56 -11.49
CA ALA A 371 1.53 -12.15 -10.60
C ALA A 371 2.12 -13.21 -9.68
N VAL A 372 3.15 -13.95 -10.12
CA VAL A 372 3.83 -14.97 -9.30
C VAL A 372 4.55 -14.32 -8.12
N SER A 373 5.39 -13.33 -8.38
CA SER A 373 6.17 -12.65 -7.32
C SER A 373 5.25 -11.90 -6.35
N THR A 374 4.22 -11.22 -6.86
CA THR A 374 3.27 -10.46 -6.02
C THR A 374 2.42 -11.39 -5.13
N THR A 375 1.90 -12.49 -5.69
CA THR A 375 1.09 -13.46 -4.94
C THR A 375 1.95 -14.22 -3.91
N SER A 376 3.16 -14.65 -4.30
CA SER A 376 4.08 -15.34 -3.38
C SER A 376 4.52 -14.44 -2.23
N SER A 377 4.83 -13.18 -2.51
CA SER A 377 5.19 -12.20 -1.48
C SER A 377 4.05 -12.02 -0.46
N GLY A 378 2.81 -11.81 -0.96
CA GLY A 378 1.64 -11.67 -0.10
C GLY A 378 1.31 -12.94 0.70
N ALA A 379 1.50 -14.13 0.10
CA ALA A 379 1.30 -15.40 0.79
C ALA A 379 2.36 -15.63 1.89
N LEU A 380 3.63 -15.31 1.63
CA LEU A 380 4.71 -15.39 2.61
C LEU A 380 4.48 -14.43 3.78
N GLU A 381 3.99 -13.22 3.51
CA GLU A 381 3.56 -12.30 4.57
C GLU A 381 2.43 -12.92 5.39
N GLY A 382 1.39 -13.47 4.75
CA GLY A 382 0.29 -14.15 5.42
C GLY A 382 0.74 -15.36 6.27
N LEU A 383 1.80 -16.05 5.88
CA LEU A 383 2.43 -17.12 6.64
C LEU A 383 3.31 -16.63 7.81
N GLY A 384 3.41 -15.31 8.02
CA GLY A 384 4.32 -14.73 9.02
C GLY A 384 5.80 -14.72 8.61
N LYS A 385 6.10 -15.02 7.34
CA LYS A 385 7.47 -15.08 6.79
C LYS A 385 7.85 -13.75 6.11
N GLY A 386 7.73 -12.63 6.82
CA GLY A 386 7.98 -11.29 6.29
C GLY A 386 9.36 -11.10 5.67
N MET A 387 10.42 -11.66 6.29
CA MET A 387 11.78 -11.60 5.74
C MET A 387 11.90 -12.29 4.38
N SER A 388 11.21 -13.39 4.17
CA SER A 388 11.20 -14.09 2.87
C SER A 388 10.50 -13.24 1.79
N SER A 389 9.43 -12.53 2.14
CA SER A 389 8.78 -11.55 1.26
C SER A 389 9.72 -10.39 0.91
N LEU A 390 10.46 -9.86 1.89
CA LEU A 390 11.42 -8.79 1.67
C LEU A 390 12.56 -9.21 0.73
N VAL A 391 13.06 -10.45 0.84
CA VAL A 391 14.09 -10.98 -0.08
C VAL A 391 13.58 -10.95 -1.53
N ILE A 392 12.34 -11.36 -1.79
CA ILE A 392 11.74 -11.29 -3.13
C ILE A 392 11.70 -9.84 -3.62
N SER A 393 11.28 -8.91 -2.76
CA SER A 393 11.19 -7.49 -3.11
C SER A 393 12.56 -6.85 -3.34
N LEU A 394 13.57 -7.18 -2.52
CA LEU A 394 14.96 -6.73 -2.72
C LEU A 394 15.53 -7.25 -4.06
N CYS A 395 15.30 -8.53 -4.36
CA CYS A 395 15.69 -9.08 -5.65
C CYS A 395 15.04 -8.33 -6.81
N ARG A 396 13.73 -8.08 -6.71
CA ARG A 396 12.94 -7.41 -7.75
C ARG A 396 13.36 -5.94 -7.93
N TYR A 397 13.38 -5.15 -6.86
CA TYR A 397 13.52 -3.69 -6.94
C TYR A 397 14.96 -3.18 -6.89
N VAL A 398 15.92 -3.99 -6.43
CA VAL A 398 17.31 -3.56 -6.27
C VAL A 398 18.27 -4.48 -7.03
N ILE A 399 18.29 -5.77 -6.69
CA ILE A 399 19.34 -6.70 -7.15
C ILE A 399 19.25 -6.96 -8.65
N PHE A 400 18.02 -7.06 -9.21
CA PHE A 400 17.86 -7.35 -10.64
C PHE A 400 17.62 -6.10 -11.48
N ILE A 401 16.56 -5.34 -11.19
CA ILE A 401 16.14 -4.30 -12.11
C ILE A 401 17.17 -3.18 -12.25
N MET A 402 17.81 -2.73 -11.16
CA MET A 402 18.79 -1.64 -11.24
C MET A 402 20.02 -1.99 -12.07
N PRO A 403 20.72 -3.12 -11.82
CA PRO A 403 21.86 -3.50 -12.64
C PRO A 403 21.48 -3.84 -14.07
N ILE A 404 20.34 -4.53 -14.30
CA ILE A 404 19.89 -4.89 -15.65
C ILE A 404 19.53 -3.62 -16.42
N ALA A 405 18.81 -2.68 -15.82
CA ALA A 405 18.46 -1.41 -16.45
C ALA A 405 19.72 -0.60 -16.79
N TRP A 406 20.70 -0.54 -15.89
CA TRP A 406 21.97 0.15 -16.14
C TRP A 406 22.76 -0.49 -17.30
N LEU A 407 22.90 -1.81 -17.30
CA LEU A 407 23.61 -2.56 -18.36
C LEU A 407 22.93 -2.43 -19.72
N LEU A 408 21.60 -2.61 -19.76
CA LEU A 408 20.85 -2.54 -21.01
C LEU A 408 20.74 -1.10 -21.52
N CYS A 409 20.66 -0.11 -20.61
CA CYS A 409 20.69 1.30 -20.96
C CYS A 409 22.02 1.66 -21.66
N GLY A 410 23.15 1.13 -21.19
CA GLY A 410 24.45 1.35 -21.81
C GLY A 410 24.60 0.72 -23.20
N ARG A 411 23.83 -0.35 -23.52
CA ARG A 411 23.91 -1.06 -24.79
C ARG A 411 22.83 -0.65 -25.80
N MET A 412 21.62 -0.39 -25.34
CA MET A 412 20.43 -0.16 -26.16
C MET A 412 19.84 1.24 -25.98
N GLY A 413 20.52 2.11 -25.22
CA GLY A 413 19.98 3.40 -24.83
C GLY A 413 18.75 3.27 -23.91
N PRO A 414 17.87 4.30 -23.89
CA PRO A 414 16.74 4.33 -22.96
C PRO A 414 15.73 3.19 -23.16
N THR A 415 15.66 2.60 -24.37
CA THR A 415 14.81 1.43 -24.64
C THR A 415 15.23 0.21 -23.81
N GLY A 416 16.53 0.09 -23.49
CA GLY A 416 17.05 -0.96 -22.62
C GLY A 416 16.46 -0.94 -21.23
N VAL A 417 16.11 0.24 -20.71
CA VAL A 417 15.43 0.38 -19.42
C VAL A 417 14.05 -0.31 -19.43
N TRP A 418 13.31 -0.19 -20.54
CA TRP A 418 12.00 -0.84 -20.66
C TRP A 418 12.11 -2.37 -20.70
N HIS A 419 13.16 -2.90 -21.33
CA HIS A 419 13.42 -4.34 -21.35
C HIS A 419 13.81 -4.87 -19.96
N ALA A 420 14.45 -4.07 -19.11
CA ALA A 420 14.80 -4.48 -17.75
C ALA A 420 13.58 -4.89 -16.92
N PHE A 421 12.41 -4.29 -17.16
CA PHE A 421 11.21 -4.61 -16.40
C PHE A 421 10.79 -6.07 -16.58
N TRP A 422 10.53 -6.53 -17.81
CA TRP A 422 10.03 -7.89 -18.01
C TRP A 422 11.09 -8.96 -17.69
N ILE A 423 12.37 -8.69 -17.94
CA ILE A 423 13.46 -9.59 -17.57
C ILE A 423 13.49 -9.78 -16.05
N THR A 424 13.41 -8.67 -15.32
CA THR A 424 13.36 -8.71 -13.87
C THR A 424 12.15 -9.47 -13.34
N GLU A 425 10.96 -9.31 -13.94
CA GLU A 425 9.78 -10.05 -13.51
C GLU A 425 9.95 -11.56 -13.67
N VAL A 426 10.58 -12.02 -14.75
CA VAL A 426 10.88 -13.45 -14.95
C VAL A 426 11.85 -13.97 -13.89
N LEU A 427 12.93 -13.24 -13.61
CA LEU A 427 13.90 -13.64 -12.60
C LEU A 427 13.29 -13.61 -11.19
N SER A 428 12.52 -12.58 -10.89
CA SER A 428 11.85 -12.43 -9.60
C SER A 428 10.79 -13.50 -9.39
N ALA A 429 10.06 -13.89 -10.43
CA ALA A 429 9.09 -14.99 -10.35
C ALA A 429 9.76 -16.34 -10.06
N ALA A 430 10.92 -16.60 -10.66
CA ALA A 430 11.69 -17.83 -10.37
C ALA A 430 12.17 -17.86 -8.90
N ILE A 431 12.69 -16.74 -8.38
CA ILE A 431 13.07 -16.62 -6.96
C ILE A 431 11.85 -16.76 -6.06
N ALA A 432 10.75 -16.07 -6.38
CA ALA A 432 9.52 -16.10 -5.58
C ALA A 432 8.94 -17.51 -5.48
N TYR A 433 8.92 -18.24 -6.58
CA TYR A 433 8.50 -19.64 -6.60
C TYR A 433 9.45 -20.53 -5.79
N GLY A 434 10.77 -20.37 -5.97
CA GLY A 434 11.79 -21.11 -5.22
C GLY A 434 11.77 -20.84 -3.72
N VAL A 435 11.36 -19.65 -3.26
CA VAL A 435 11.23 -19.30 -1.84
C VAL A 435 9.89 -19.80 -1.27
N TYR A 436 8.81 -19.72 -2.06
CA TYR A 436 7.48 -20.12 -1.61
C TYR A 436 7.30 -21.64 -1.56
N CYS A 437 7.74 -22.41 -2.56
CA CYS A 437 7.59 -23.87 -2.61
C CYS A 437 8.17 -24.61 -1.39
N PRO A 438 9.43 -24.38 -0.98
CA PRO A 438 9.97 -24.99 0.23
C PRO A 438 9.24 -24.53 1.49
N ALA A 439 8.80 -23.26 1.51
CA ALA A 439 8.01 -22.74 2.62
C ALA A 439 6.67 -23.48 2.79
N GLN A 440 6.09 -23.97 1.70
CA GLN A 440 4.88 -24.79 1.68
C GLN A 440 5.18 -26.26 1.96
N CYS A 441 6.24 -26.84 1.41
CA CYS A 441 6.60 -28.26 1.58
C CYS A 441 7.09 -28.57 2.99
N ALA A 442 7.81 -27.66 3.65
CA ALA A 442 8.24 -27.82 5.05
C ALA A 442 7.05 -27.91 6.04
N GLN A 443 5.84 -27.67 5.57
CA GLN A 443 4.59 -27.65 6.36
C GLN A 443 3.75 -28.93 6.14
N SER A 444 4.02 -29.68 5.09
CA SER A 444 3.30 -30.92 4.75
C SER A 444 3.95 -32.18 5.36
N ASN A 445 5.13 -32.06 5.95
CA ASN A 445 5.73 -33.11 6.77
C ASN A 445 5.58 -32.74 8.25
N PRO A 446 4.79 -33.55 9.03
CA PRO A 446 4.63 -33.34 10.47
C PRO A 446 5.91 -33.67 11.25
#